data_96c228fa48720a1aa9d749d2536501b4
#
_entry.id   96c228fa48720a1aa9d749d2536501b4
#
_cell.length_a   1.000
_cell.length_b   1.000
_cell.length_c   1.000
_cell.angle_alpha   90.00
_cell.angle_beta   90.00
_cell.angle_gamma   90.00
#
_symmetry.space_group_name_H-M   'P 1'
#
loop_
_entity.id
_entity.type
_entity.pdbx_description
1 polymer ?
#
loop_
_entity_poly.entity_id
_entity_poly.type
_entity_poly.pdbx_seq_one_letter_code
_entity_poly.pdbx_strand_id
1 'polypeptide(L)' 'MRRFEHGGNVYTRPGIRFDFSVNTNPAGLPPQVREALAANMDRFVRYPDPDCGELRRALAVHHGCGAERIL' A
#
# COMPACT_ATOMS: atom_id res chain seq x y z
N MET A 1 -16.61 -24.37 -13.18
CA MET A 1 -15.64 -23.84 -12.20
C MET A 1 -16.21 -22.57 -11.56
N ARG A 2 -16.24 -22.55 -10.26
CA ARG A 2 -16.73 -21.38 -9.53
C ARG A 2 -15.67 -20.31 -9.47
N ARG A 3 -16.04 -19.12 -9.88
CA ARG A 3 -15.12 -17.97 -9.89
C ARG A 3 -15.44 -17.07 -8.69
N PHE A 4 -14.40 -16.76 -7.90
CA PHE A 4 -14.54 -15.76 -6.83
C PHE A 4 -14.38 -14.37 -7.42
N GLU A 5 -15.35 -13.50 -7.13
CA GLU A 5 -15.30 -12.11 -7.55
C GLU A 5 -14.94 -11.25 -6.35
N HIS A 6 -13.81 -10.52 -6.49
CA HIS A 6 -13.39 -9.53 -5.53
C HIS A 6 -13.99 -8.17 -5.89
N GLY A 7 -14.13 -7.30 -4.88
CA GLY A 7 -14.50 -5.92 -5.13
C GLY A 7 -13.42 -5.16 -5.90
N GLY A 8 -13.74 -3.94 -6.34
CA GLY A 8 -12.80 -3.08 -7.04
C GLY A 8 -12.65 -3.36 -8.53
N ASN A 9 -13.53 -4.18 -9.11
CA ASN A 9 -13.49 -4.48 -10.54
C ASN A 9 -14.08 -3.32 -11.35
N VAL A 10 -13.24 -2.33 -11.64
CA VAL A 10 -13.60 -1.21 -12.52
C VAL A 10 -13.33 -1.50 -13.98
N TYR A 11 -12.63 -2.61 -14.28
CA TYR A 11 -12.16 -2.94 -15.63
C TYR A 11 -13.28 -3.44 -16.54
N THR A 12 -14.22 -4.18 -15.98
CA THR A 12 -15.34 -4.75 -16.73
C THR A 12 -16.67 -4.11 -16.39
N ARG A 13 -16.67 -3.07 -15.57
CA ARG A 13 -17.87 -2.35 -15.12
C ARG A 13 -17.72 -0.85 -15.38
N PRO A 14 -17.91 -0.40 -16.63
CA PRO A 14 -17.77 1.02 -16.96
C PRO A 14 -18.89 1.86 -16.36
N GLY A 15 -18.63 3.15 -16.18
CA GLY A 15 -19.62 4.11 -15.71
C GLY A 15 -19.85 4.09 -14.20
N ILE A 16 -19.01 3.42 -13.42
CA ILE A 16 -19.10 3.44 -11.96
C ILE A 16 -18.74 4.83 -11.44
N ARG A 17 -19.66 5.46 -10.71
CA ARG A 17 -19.45 6.78 -10.08
C ARG A 17 -19.11 6.65 -8.61
N PHE A 18 -19.64 5.64 -7.95
CA PHE A 18 -19.42 5.38 -6.54
C PHE A 18 -19.09 3.90 -6.36
N ASP A 19 -17.95 3.61 -5.74
CA ASP A 19 -17.51 2.24 -5.48
C ASP A 19 -17.24 2.07 -3.99
N PHE A 20 -18.09 1.29 -3.32
CA PHE A 20 -17.95 0.96 -1.90
C PHE A 20 -17.46 -0.47 -1.67
N SER A 21 -17.04 -1.17 -2.74
CA SER A 21 -16.66 -2.58 -2.66
C SER A 21 -15.27 -2.81 -2.08
N VAL A 22 -14.42 -1.78 -2.05
CA VAL A 22 -13.05 -1.84 -1.51
C VAL A 22 -12.70 -0.53 -0.81
N ASN A 23 -11.71 -0.59 0.06
CA ASN A 23 -11.17 0.57 0.73
C ASN A 23 -10.01 1.16 -0.10
N THR A 24 -10.33 2.12 -0.94
CA THR A 24 -9.32 2.86 -1.70
C THR A 24 -9.41 4.34 -1.36
N ASN A 25 -8.28 5.04 -1.48
CA ASN A 25 -8.28 6.49 -1.29
C ASN A 25 -8.96 7.16 -2.50
N PRO A 26 -10.12 7.81 -2.33
CA PRO A 26 -10.80 8.45 -3.46
C PRO A 26 -10.02 9.62 -4.06
N ALA A 27 -9.11 10.21 -3.29
CA ALA A 27 -8.22 11.29 -3.79
C ALA A 27 -6.99 10.74 -4.54
N GLY A 28 -6.84 9.41 -4.61
CA GLY A 28 -5.73 8.76 -5.29
C GLY A 28 -4.48 8.67 -4.44
N LEU A 29 -3.35 8.48 -5.10
CA LEU A 29 -2.07 8.33 -4.45
C LEU A 29 -1.53 9.70 -4.01
N PRO A 30 -1.19 9.89 -2.71
CA PRO A 30 -0.58 11.14 -2.28
C PRO A 30 0.70 11.47 -3.05
N PRO A 31 0.94 12.74 -3.42
CA PRO A 31 2.13 13.10 -4.20
C PRO A 31 3.45 12.69 -3.57
N GLN A 32 3.57 12.82 -2.24
CA GLN A 32 4.79 12.44 -1.51
C GLN A 32 5.07 10.94 -1.62
N VAL A 33 4.02 10.11 -1.59
CA VAL A 33 4.15 8.65 -1.76
C VAL A 33 4.61 8.34 -3.18
N ARG A 34 4.04 9.00 -4.18
CA ARG A 34 4.43 8.83 -5.58
C ARG A 34 5.91 9.17 -5.79
N GLU A 35 6.36 10.29 -5.25
CA GLU A 35 7.74 10.72 -5.33
C GLU A 35 8.69 9.72 -4.65
N ALA A 36 8.32 9.24 -3.47
CA ALA A 36 9.11 8.25 -2.73
C ALA A 36 9.24 6.94 -3.50
N LEU A 37 8.15 6.46 -4.10
CA LEU A 37 8.18 5.25 -4.93
C LEU A 37 9.09 5.43 -6.14
N ALA A 38 8.98 6.55 -6.85
CA ALA A 38 9.81 6.83 -8.02
C ALA A 38 11.30 6.92 -7.64
N ALA A 39 11.62 7.59 -6.54
CA ALA A 39 13.00 7.75 -6.08
C ALA A 39 13.64 6.44 -5.61
N ASN A 40 12.83 5.44 -5.26
CA ASN A 40 13.30 4.16 -4.72
C ASN A 40 13.05 2.98 -5.65
N MET A 41 12.77 3.23 -6.93
CA MET A 41 12.47 2.17 -7.90
C MET A 41 13.57 1.10 -7.98
N ASP A 42 14.84 1.51 -7.91
CA ASP A 42 15.97 0.58 -7.99
C ASP A 42 16.02 -0.40 -6.81
N ARG A 43 15.40 -0.06 -5.70
CA ARG A 43 15.34 -0.94 -4.52
C ARG A 43 14.38 -2.11 -4.70
N PHE A 44 13.48 -2.04 -5.67
CA PHE A 44 12.50 -3.10 -5.91
C PHE A 44 13.10 -4.37 -6.48
N VAL A 45 14.34 -4.32 -6.99
CA VAL A 45 15.07 -5.52 -7.44
C VAL A 45 15.58 -6.37 -6.28
N ARG A 46 15.63 -5.81 -5.08
CA ARG A 46 16.10 -6.54 -3.90
C ARG A 46 15.00 -7.44 -3.36
N TYR A 47 15.42 -8.58 -2.84
CA TYR A 47 14.52 -9.45 -2.10
C TYR A 47 14.02 -8.70 -0.85
N PRO A 48 12.73 -8.75 -0.54
CA PRO A 48 12.20 -8.04 0.62
C PRO A 48 12.85 -8.51 1.92
N ASP A 49 13.08 -7.55 2.83
CA ASP A 49 13.55 -7.86 4.19
C ASP A 49 12.45 -8.60 4.95
N PRO A 50 12.66 -9.88 5.34
CA PRO A 50 11.62 -10.64 6.04
C PRO A 50 11.27 -10.06 7.41
N ASP A 51 12.17 -9.30 8.01
CA ASP A 51 11.93 -8.67 9.32
C ASP A 51 11.38 -7.25 9.21
N CYS A 52 11.33 -6.67 8.00
CA CYS A 52 10.86 -5.31 7.76
C CYS A 52 11.53 -4.28 8.68
N GLY A 53 12.84 -4.39 8.86
CA GLY A 53 13.58 -3.61 9.86
C GLY A 53 13.49 -2.11 9.67
N GLU A 54 13.69 -1.61 8.45
CA GLU A 54 13.58 -0.18 8.17
C GLU A 54 12.18 0.35 8.42
N LEU A 55 11.16 -0.38 7.96
CA LEU A 55 9.76 0.00 8.14
C LEU A 55 9.39 0.05 9.62
N ARG A 56 9.80 -0.97 10.38
CA ARG A 56 9.51 -1.03 11.81
C ARG A 56 10.17 0.13 12.56
N ARG A 57 11.40 0.47 12.24
CA ARG A 57 12.08 1.62 12.85
C ARG A 57 11.40 2.94 12.49
N ALA A 58 10.98 3.11 11.25
CA ALA A 58 10.28 4.31 10.82
C ALA A 58 8.93 4.46 11.53
N LEU A 59 8.18 3.38 11.65
CA LEU A 59 6.91 3.37 12.38
C LEU A 59 7.11 3.65 13.86
N ALA A 60 8.17 3.11 14.47
CA ALA A 60 8.50 3.35 15.87
C ALA A 60 8.78 4.83 16.14
N VAL A 61 9.53 5.49 15.27
CA VAL A 61 9.78 6.93 15.36
C VAL A 61 8.47 7.71 15.23
N HIS A 62 7.65 7.35 14.24
CA HIS A 62 6.37 8.02 14.00
C HIS A 62 5.42 7.91 15.20
N HIS A 63 5.37 6.76 15.84
CA HIS A 63 4.48 6.49 16.98
C HIS A 63 5.10 6.78 18.34
N GLY A 64 6.37 7.17 18.38
CA GLY A 64 7.06 7.50 19.63
C GLY A 64 7.26 6.30 20.57
N CYS A 65 7.56 5.12 20.00
CA CYS A 65 7.80 3.90 20.77
C CYS A 65 9.05 3.18 20.29
N GLY A 66 9.45 2.12 20.99
CA GLY A 66 10.54 1.26 20.55
C GLY A 66 10.13 0.36 19.37
N ALA A 67 11.08 0.03 18.49
CA ALA A 67 10.81 -0.82 17.33
C ALA A 67 10.32 -2.23 17.72
N GLU A 68 10.70 -2.71 18.90
CA GLU A 68 10.26 -4.00 19.45
C GLU A 68 8.75 -4.05 19.70
N ARG A 69 8.08 -2.89 19.75
CA ARG A 69 6.63 -2.80 19.94
C ARG A 69 5.85 -2.77 18.63
N ILE A 70 6.54 -2.75 17.50
CA ILE A 70 5.93 -2.82 16.19
C ILE A 70 5.93 -4.29 15.73
N LEU A 71 4.76 -4.84 15.54
CA LEU A 71 4.59 -6.24 15.15
C LEU A 71 4.48 -6.41 13.64
#